data_7c0610cb2bf88e6f75fde32d4f94c447
#
_entry.id   7c0610cb2bf88e6f75fde32d4f94c447
#
_cell.length_a   1.000
_cell.length_b   1.000
_cell.length_c   1.000
_cell.angle_alpha   90.00
_cell.angle_beta   90.00
_cell.angle_gamma   90.00
#
_symmetry.space_group_name_H-M   'P 1'
#
loop_
_entity.id
_entity.type
_entity.pdbx_description
1 polymer ?
#
loop_
_entity_poly.entity_id
_entity_poly.type
_entity_poly.pdbx_seq_one_letter_code
_entity_poly.pdbx_strand_id
1 'polypeptide(L)'
;MNHEIVDLAQALAPRLKERARDAERHRNIPQETVEDLILSGVLKTMIPNRYGGHQEDWETVAELIMEIARGDGSQAWVAAVYRMHALDVSMFKEIAQHKVWGTAPNTLVVSAVGPRGKGKA
;
A
#
# COMPACT_ATOMS: atom_id res chain seq x y z
N MET A 1 -15.31 -2.17 10.68
CA MET A 1 -14.33 -2.95 9.85
C MET A 1 -14.91 -3.31 8.50
N ASN A 2 -14.15 -3.14 7.44
CA ASN A 2 -14.57 -3.54 6.09
C ASN A 2 -14.07 -4.97 5.78
N HIS A 3 -14.95 -5.95 5.95
CA HIS A 3 -14.61 -7.37 5.74
C HIS A 3 -14.25 -7.69 4.29
N GLU A 4 -14.87 -7.03 3.31
CA GLU A 4 -14.60 -7.29 1.89
C GLU A 4 -13.13 -7.04 1.52
N ILE A 5 -12.56 -5.92 1.96
CA ILE A 5 -11.15 -5.61 1.67
C ILE A 5 -10.17 -6.51 2.45
N VAL A 6 -10.58 -6.97 3.63
CA VAL A 6 -9.81 -7.95 4.42
C VAL A 6 -9.80 -9.31 3.74
N ASP A 7 -10.94 -9.76 3.21
CA ASP A 7 -11.05 -11.01 2.46
C ASP A 7 -10.17 -10.99 1.18
N LEU A 8 -10.10 -9.84 0.50
CA LEU A 8 -9.19 -9.66 -0.64
C LEU A 8 -7.72 -9.80 -0.22
N ALA A 9 -7.34 -9.25 0.93
CA ALA A 9 -6.00 -9.41 1.48
C ALA A 9 -5.69 -10.86 1.84
N GLN A 10 -6.65 -11.56 2.46
CA GLN A 10 -6.52 -12.97 2.79
C GLN A 10 -6.32 -13.83 1.52
N ALA A 11 -7.04 -13.52 0.45
CA ALA A 11 -6.90 -14.23 -0.82
C ALA A 11 -5.53 -14.04 -1.49
N LEU A 12 -4.81 -12.98 -1.18
CA LEU A 12 -3.45 -12.73 -1.68
C LEU A 12 -2.39 -13.57 -0.96
N ALA A 13 -2.58 -13.88 0.32
CA ALA A 13 -1.57 -14.50 1.18
C ALA A 13 -0.91 -15.76 0.58
N PRO A 14 -1.63 -16.73 -0.03
CA PRO A 14 -1.00 -17.90 -0.63
C PRO A 14 -0.02 -17.56 -1.76
N ARG A 15 -0.34 -16.58 -2.61
CA ARG A 15 0.53 -16.14 -3.71
C ARG A 15 1.81 -15.49 -3.18
N LEU A 16 1.68 -14.66 -2.16
CA LEU A 16 2.82 -14.02 -1.53
C LEU A 16 3.74 -15.06 -0.87
N LYS A 17 3.16 -16.07 -0.24
CA LYS A 17 3.91 -17.18 0.36
C LYS A 17 4.72 -17.95 -0.68
N GLU A 18 4.16 -18.24 -1.83
CA GLU A 18 4.87 -18.89 -2.95
C GLU A 18 6.07 -18.07 -3.43
N ARG A 19 5.97 -16.74 -3.40
CA ARG A 19 7.00 -15.80 -3.86
C ARG A 19 8.02 -15.41 -2.79
N ALA A 20 7.82 -15.82 -1.53
CA ALA A 20 8.63 -15.36 -0.40
C ALA A 20 10.14 -15.62 -0.57
N ARG A 21 10.52 -16.82 -1.05
CA ARG A 21 11.93 -17.17 -1.27
C ARG A 21 12.59 -16.35 -2.38
N ASP A 22 11.86 -16.05 -3.45
CA ASP A 22 12.37 -15.21 -4.53
C ASP A 22 12.51 -13.76 -4.09
N ALA A 23 11.56 -13.24 -3.31
CA ALA A 23 11.63 -11.92 -2.70
C ALA A 23 12.87 -11.79 -1.80
N GLU A 24 13.12 -12.78 -0.96
CA GLU A 24 14.30 -12.82 -0.08
C GLU A 24 15.61 -12.87 -0.88
N ARG A 25 15.69 -13.75 -1.88
CA ARG A 25 16.88 -13.92 -2.73
C ARG A 25 17.23 -12.64 -3.50
N HIS A 26 16.26 -11.95 -4.05
CA HIS A 26 16.45 -10.72 -4.82
C HIS A 26 16.47 -9.46 -3.95
N ARG A 27 16.20 -9.57 -2.66
CA ARG A 27 16.07 -8.42 -1.72
C ARG A 27 15.09 -7.35 -2.23
N ASN A 28 14.07 -7.79 -2.91
CA ASN A 28 13.02 -6.96 -3.50
C ASN A 28 11.75 -7.78 -3.64
N ILE A 29 10.58 -7.16 -3.52
CA ILE A 29 9.34 -7.87 -3.78
C ILE A 29 9.16 -8.08 -5.29
N PRO A 30 8.62 -9.23 -5.72
CA PRO A 30 8.36 -9.48 -7.13
C PRO A 30 7.40 -8.45 -7.73
N GLN A 31 7.61 -8.12 -9.00
CA GLN A 31 6.74 -7.21 -9.74
C GLN A 31 5.28 -7.69 -9.74
N GLU A 32 5.06 -8.98 -9.86
CA GLU A 32 3.74 -9.61 -9.80
C GLU A 32 3.03 -9.36 -8.47
N THR A 33 3.78 -9.27 -7.38
CA THR A 33 3.21 -8.93 -6.07
C THR A 33 2.71 -7.48 -6.05
N VAL A 34 3.49 -6.55 -6.60
CA VAL A 34 3.08 -5.14 -6.72
C VAL A 34 1.80 -5.03 -7.55
N GLU A 35 1.73 -5.73 -8.66
CA GLU A 35 0.56 -5.76 -9.55
C GLU A 35 -0.67 -6.35 -8.84
N ASP A 36 -0.52 -7.47 -8.15
CA ASP A 36 -1.60 -8.07 -7.37
C ASP A 36 -2.11 -7.14 -6.26
N LEU A 37 -1.21 -6.46 -5.55
CA LEU A 37 -1.56 -5.47 -4.53
C LEU A 37 -2.31 -4.26 -5.10
N ILE A 38 -1.91 -3.77 -6.28
CA ILE A 38 -2.61 -2.67 -6.97
C ILE A 38 -4.00 -3.13 -7.42
N LEU A 39 -4.08 -4.26 -8.12
CA LEU A 39 -5.33 -4.78 -8.68
C LEU A 39 -6.36 -5.15 -7.62
N SER A 40 -5.93 -5.66 -6.47
CA SER A 40 -6.84 -5.96 -5.35
C SER A 40 -7.44 -4.71 -4.69
N GLY A 41 -6.84 -3.54 -4.89
CA GLY A 41 -7.26 -2.31 -4.23
C GLY A 41 -6.81 -2.15 -2.78
N VAL A 42 -6.14 -3.14 -2.19
CA VAL A 42 -5.70 -3.09 -0.78
C VAL A 42 -4.74 -1.92 -0.50
N LEU A 43 -4.02 -1.43 -1.51
CA LEU A 43 -3.13 -0.28 -1.35
C LEU A 43 -3.87 1.06 -1.29
N LYS A 44 -5.16 1.09 -1.66
CA LYS A 44 -5.98 2.30 -1.69
C LYS A 44 -6.72 2.59 -0.37
N THR A 45 -6.51 1.78 0.64
CA THR A 45 -7.26 1.88 1.91
C THR A 45 -7.09 3.22 2.62
N MET A 46 -5.95 3.89 2.47
CA MET A 46 -5.67 5.18 3.10
C MET A 46 -5.78 6.37 2.12
N ILE A 47 -6.18 6.13 0.88
CA ILE A 47 -6.39 7.18 -0.11
C ILE A 47 -7.83 7.71 0.01
N PRO A 48 -8.06 9.05 -0.10
CA PRO A 48 -9.39 9.62 -0.06
C PRO A 48 -10.32 9.10 -1.18
N ASN A 49 -11.60 8.96 -0.85
CA ASN A 49 -12.63 8.47 -1.79
C ASN A 49 -12.66 9.22 -3.12
N ARG A 50 -12.43 10.55 -3.11
CA ARG A 50 -12.42 11.39 -4.33
C ARG A 50 -11.34 11.00 -5.34
N TYR A 51 -10.32 10.22 -4.93
CA TYR A 51 -9.28 9.69 -5.80
C TYR A 51 -9.41 8.17 -6.00
N GLY A 52 -10.60 7.61 -5.77
CA GLY A 52 -10.86 6.18 -5.90
C GLY A 52 -10.30 5.34 -4.76
N GLY A 53 -9.95 5.96 -3.64
CA GLY A 53 -9.54 5.29 -2.42
C GLY A 53 -10.73 4.81 -1.58
N HIS A 54 -10.46 4.03 -0.55
CA HIS A 54 -11.48 3.48 0.33
C HIS A 54 -11.66 4.28 1.62
N GLN A 55 -10.66 5.07 2.01
CA GLN A 55 -10.67 5.89 3.23
C GLN A 55 -11.09 5.08 4.47
N GLU A 56 -10.46 3.92 4.64
CA GLU A 56 -10.81 2.94 5.66
C GLU A 56 -10.37 3.34 7.07
N ASP A 57 -10.98 2.70 8.06
CA ASP A 57 -10.58 2.81 9.45
C ASP A 57 -9.28 2.02 9.76
N TRP A 58 -8.68 2.34 10.91
CA TRP A 58 -7.44 1.70 11.33
C TRP A 58 -7.58 0.21 11.67
N GLU A 59 -8.75 -0.22 12.12
CA GLU A 59 -9.04 -1.63 12.40
C GLU A 59 -8.96 -2.45 11.11
N THR A 60 -9.63 -2.01 10.05
CA THR A 60 -9.57 -2.61 8.72
C THR A 60 -8.14 -2.65 8.19
N VAL A 61 -7.40 -1.56 8.35
CA VAL A 61 -6.01 -1.44 7.90
C VAL A 61 -5.09 -2.41 8.63
N ALA A 62 -5.24 -2.55 9.95
CA ALA A 62 -4.43 -3.47 10.74
C ALA A 62 -4.73 -4.93 10.36
N GLU A 63 -5.99 -5.31 10.29
CA GLU A 63 -6.40 -6.67 9.96
C GLU A 63 -5.92 -7.09 8.57
N LEU A 64 -6.10 -6.23 7.60
CA LEU A 64 -5.67 -6.52 6.23
C LEU A 64 -4.14 -6.71 6.12
N ILE A 65 -3.32 -5.96 6.89
CA ILE A 65 -1.87 -6.19 6.92
C ILE A 65 -1.52 -7.50 7.61
N MET A 66 -2.23 -7.85 8.67
CA MET A 66 -2.03 -9.14 9.32
C MET A 66 -2.34 -10.30 8.36
N GLU A 67 -3.41 -10.20 7.58
CA GLU A 67 -3.75 -11.22 6.58
C GLU A 67 -2.68 -11.33 5.47
N ILE A 68 -2.18 -10.22 4.95
CA ILE A 68 -1.06 -10.23 3.99
C ILE A 68 0.18 -10.87 4.61
N ALA A 69 0.49 -10.55 5.88
CA ALA A 69 1.66 -11.06 6.59
C ALA A 69 1.61 -12.57 6.86
N ARG A 70 0.41 -13.18 6.88
CA ARG A 70 0.27 -14.64 6.92
C ARG A 70 0.93 -15.32 5.71
N GLY A 71 0.97 -14.63 4.58
CA GLY A 71 1.70 -15.09 3.39
C GLY A 71 3.20 -14.84 3.50
N ASP A 72 3.59 -13.61 3.72
CA ASP A 72 4.98 -13.19 3.86
C ASP A 72 5.12 -11.82 4.52
N GLY A 73 5.86 -11.76 5.62
CA GLY A 73 6.05 -10.54 6.40
C GLY A 73 6.79 -9.44 5.65
N SER A 74 7.77 -9.78 4.81
CA SER A 74 8.53 -8.80 4.03
C SER A 74 7.65 -8.08 2.99
N GLN A 75 6.83 -8.83 2.28
CA GLN A 75 5.90 -8.28 1.29
C GLN A 75 4.78 -7.47 1.97
N ALA A 76 4.31 -7.93 3.14
CA ALA A 76 3.35 -7.19 3.96
C ALA A 76 3.93 -5.85 4.45
N TRP A 77 5.21 -5.82 4.82
CA TRP A 77 5.90 -4.59 5.20
C TRP A 77 5.88 -3.56 4.07
N VAL A 78 6.19 -3.98 2.85
CA VAL A 78 6.14 -3.08 1.67
C VAL A 78 4.73 -2.56 1.43
N ALA A 79 3.70 -3.42 1.52
CA ALA A 79 2.30 -3.00 1.42
C ALA A 79 1.92 -1.99 2.51
N ALA A 80 2.39 -2.19 3.74
CA ALA A 80 2.18 -1.26 4.85
C ALA A 80 2.83 0.10 4.58
N VAL A 81 4.07 0.12 4.07
CA VAL A 81 4.81 1.34 3.75
C VAL A 81 4.09 2.15 2.68
N TYR A 82 3.66 1.53 1.57
CA TYR A 82 2.91 2.24 0.53
C TYR A 82 1.65 2.92 1.08
N ARG A 83 0.91 2.25 1.96
CA ARG A 83 -0.33 2.81 2.53
C ARG A 83 -0.07 3.91 3.54
N MET A 84 0.93 3.75 4.40
CA MET A 84 1.30 4.78 5.38
C MET A 84 1.72 6.08 4.68
N HIS A 85 2.51 6.00 3.62
CA HIS A 85 2.90 7.20 2.88
C HIS A 85 1.77 7.77 2.02
N ALA A 86 0.81 6.95 1.59
CA ALA A 86 -0.43 7.47 1.01
C ALA A 86 -1.25 8.28 2.03
N LEU A 87 -1.30 7.83 3.30
CA LEU A 87 -1.92 8.60 4.38
C LEU A 87 -1.24 9.96 4.56
N ASP A 88 0.10 10.02 4.54
CA ASP A 88 0.83 11.28 4.66
C ASP A 88 0.37 12.30 3.59
N VAL A 89 0.28 11.87 2.34
CA VAL A 89 -0.22 12.71 1.24
C VAL A 89 -1.69 13.08 1.44
N SER A 90 -2.52 12.17 1.94
CA SER A 90 -3.95 12.45 2.19
C SER A 90 -4.19 13.50 3.27
N MET A 91 -3.18 13.78 4.10
CA MET A 91 -3.19 14.85 5.10
C MET A 91 -2.69 16.20 4.56
N PHE A 92 -2.15 16.24 3.34
CA PHE A 92 -1.71 17.48 2.71
C PHE A 92 -2.90 18.26 2.12
N LYS A 93 -2.64 19.50 1.69
CA LYS A 93 -3.64 20.30 0.98
C LYS A 93 -4.12 19.58 -0.28
N GLU A 94 -5.38 19.77 -0.63
CA GLU A 94 -6.03 19.12 -1.78
C GLU A 94 -5.24 19.27 -3.09
N ILE A 95 -4.63 20.44 -3.31
CA ILE A 95 -3.80 20.66 -4.51
C ILE A 95 -2.60 19.70 -4.59
N ALA A 96 -2.01 19.34 -3.47
CA ALA A 96 -0.92 18.36 -3.43
C ALA A 96 -1.44 16.95 -3.70
N GLN A 97 -2.56 16.57 -3.10
CA GLN A 97 -3.23 15.29 -3.35
C GLN A 97 -3.60 15.13 -4.82
N HIS A 98 -4.15 16.19 -5.43
CA HIS A 98 -4.52 16.18 -6.84
C HIS A 98 -3.31 16.00 -7.77
N LYS A 99 -2.17 16.59 -7.44
CA LYS A 99 -0.91 16.37 -8.19
C LYS A 99 -0.45 14.92 -8.15
N VAL A 100 -0.69 14.21 -7.05
CA VAL A 100 -0.30 12.79 -6.91
C VAL A 100 -1.28 11.87 -7.59
N TRP A 101 -2.60 12.03 -7.36
CA TRP A 101 -3.61 11.05 -7.75
C TRP A 101 -4.62 11.54 -8.80
N GLY A 102 -4.63 12.83 -9.12
CA GLY A 102 -5.66 13.42 -9.98
C GLY A 102 -5.74 12.80 -11.37
N THR A 103 -4.60 12.46 -11.98
CA THR A 103 -4.54 11.82 -13.31
C THR A 103 -4.04 10.37 -13.27
N ALA A 104 -3.46 9.94 -12.15
CA ALA A 104 -2.89 8.62 -11.97
C ALA A 104 -3.27 8.05 -10.59
N PRO A 105 -4.51 7.54 -10.44
CA PRO A 105 -5.06 7.12 -9.14
C PRO A 105 -4.35 5.90 -8.53
N ASN A 106 -3.54 5.18 -9.29
CA ASN A 106 -2.73 4.06 -8.82
C ASN A 106 -1.28 4.45 -8.46
N THR A 107 -0.97 5.75 -8.41
CA THR A 107 0.36 6.22 -8.02
C THR A 107 0.69 5.75 -6.60
N LEU A 108 1.80 5.03 -6.48
CA LEU A 108 2.34 4.59 -5.19
C LEU A 108 3.21 5.70 -4.59
N VAL A 109 3.09 5.87 -3.27
CA VAL A 109 3.84 6.87 -2.53
C VAL A 109 4.86 6.18 -1.63
N VAL A 110 6.10 6.64 -1.71
CA VAL A 110 7.18 6.20 -0.82
C VAL A 110 7.93 7.41 -0.30
N SER A 111 8.50 7.30 0.87
CA SER A 111 9.37 8.33 1.44
C SER A 111 10.54 7.73 2.20
N ALA A 112 11.56 8.56 2.42
CA ALA A 112 12.64 8.25 3.34
C ALA A 112 12.49 9.15 4.57
N VAL A 113 12.56 8.55 5.76
CA VAL A 113 12.41 9.27 7.04
C VAL A 113 13.68 10.05 7.41
N GLY A 114 14.81 9.78 6.73
CA GLY A 114 16.07 10.47 6.98
C GLY A 114 16.05 11.92 6.44
N PRO A 115 16.53 12.94 7.20
CA PRO A 115 16.46 14.36 6.82
C PRO A 115 17.58 14.75 5.83
N ARG A 116 17.73 13.98 4.75
CA ARG A 116 18.76 14.20 3.72
C ARG A 116 18.25 14.88 2.45
N GLY A 117 16.94 15.07 2.34
CA GLY A 117 16.32 15.72 1.21
C GLY A 117 16.62 17.22 1.16
N LYS A 118 16.80 17.76 -0.05
CA LYS A 118 16.91 19.19 -0.30
C LYS A 118 15.72 19.61 -1.17
N GLY A 119 14.88 20.50 -0.64
CA GLY A 119 13.82 21.14 -1.41
C GLY A 119 14.30 22.42 -2.08
N LYS A 120 13.72 22.77 -3.23
CA LYS A 120 13.80 24.10 -3.84
C LYS A 120 12.42 24.75 -3.75
N ALA A 121 12.38 25.99 -3.28
CA ALA A 121 11.16 26.80 -3.32
C ALA A 121 10.81 27.18 -4.75
#